data_f9a59e9d5c56127ee7034874d6ad0947
#
_entry.id   f9a59e9d5c56127ee7034874d6ad0947
#
_cell.length_a   1.000
_cell.length_b   1.000
_cell.length_c   1.000
_cell.angle_alpha   90.00
_cell.angle_beta   90.00
_cell.angle_gamma   90.00
#
_symmetry.space_group_name_H-M   'P 1'
#
loop_
_entity.id
_entity.type
_entity.pdbx_description
1 polymer ?
#
loop_
_entity_poly.entity_id
_entity_poly.type
_entity_poly.pdbx_seq_one_letter_code
_entity_poly.pdbx_strand_id
1 'polypeptide(L)'
;EDTLSLHDALPISLLRLDVELQTAGALGLDEQRAEVARDLAQAQRRRAELARRAGALDHLLGLLQARRKALTRRLQAPLKRHLDHYLHLLFPDASLEIDERLQPGALTRRGPNGRAGTETGPFDALSFGAREQMGVISRLAYADLLKEAGRPTLIILDDALVHSDAERLAQMKRVLFDAATRHQILLFSCHPEDWRDLGVAPRAIANLRAPAGVQSTT
;
A
#
# COMPACT_ATOMS: atom_id res chain seq x y z
N GLU A 1 73.81 0.67 -69.20
CA GLU A 1 72.66 1.57 -69.22
C GLU A 1 71.42 0.72 -69.16
N ASP A 2 70.92 0.57 -67.95
CA ASP A 2 69.85 -0.35 -67.60
C ASP A 2 68.47 0.29 -67.85
N THR A 3 67.90 0.01 -68.97
CA THR A 3 66.49 0.24 -69.21
C THR A 3 65.76 -1.03 -68.74
N LEU A 4 65.50 -1.11 -67.47
CA LEU A 4 64.48 -2.05 -66.99
C LEU A 4 63.15 -1.75 -67.68
N SER A 5 62.86 -2.57 -68.63
CA SER A 5 61.66 -2.47 -69.48
C SER A 5 60.42 -2.39 -68.62
N LEU A 6 59.50 -1.50 -68.94
CA LEU A 6 58.19 -1.40 -68.32
C LEU A 6 57.50 -2.73 -68.30
N HIS A 7 57.86 -3.68 -69.16
CA HIS A 7 57.32 -5.03 -69.21
C HIS A 7 57.75 -5.92 -68.02
N ASP A 8 58.91 -5.66 -67.40
CA ASP A 8 59.35 -6.45 -66.22
C ASP A 8 58.91 -5.84 -64.91
N ALA A 9 58.52 -4.58 -64.86
CA ALA A 9 58.05 -3.89 -63.68
C ALA A 9 56.59 -4.23 -63.39
N LEU A 10 55.75 -4.51 -64.35
CA LEU A 10 54.33 -4.86 -64.20
C LEU A 10 54.08 -6.19 -63.47
N PRO A 11 54.79 -7.27 -63.79
CA PRO A 11 54.60 -8.54 -63.06
C PRO A 11 55.05 -8.45 -61.62
N ILE A 12 56.09 -7.66 -61.32
CA ILE A 12 56.57 -7.45 -59.95
C ILE A 12 55.53 -6.68 -59.07
N SER A 13 54.92 -5.67 -59.67
CA SER A 13 53.87 -4.89 -58.97
C SER A 13 52.58 -5.71 -58.78
N LEU A 14 52.21 -6.54 -59.74
CA LEU A 14 51.07 -7.49 -59.57
C LEU A 14 51.34 -8.54 -58.51
N LEU A 15 52.55 -9.09 -58.48
CA LEU A 15 52.94 -10.07 -57.46
C LEU A 15 52.94 -9.44 -56.05
N ARG A 16 53.37 -8.18 -55.97
CA ARG A 16 53.35 -7.42 -54.71
C ARG A 16 51.92 -7.16 -54.20
N LEU A 17 51.05 -6.76 -55.09
CA LEU A 17 49.61 -6.54 -54.78
C LEU A 17 48.93 -7.89 -54.39
N ASP A 18 49.27 -8.96 -55.02
CA ASP A 18 48.70 -10.27 -54.70
C ASP A 18 49.17 -10.75 -53.34
N VAL A 19 50.45 -10.56 -53.00
CA VAL A 19 51.00 -10.84 -51.64
C VAL A 19 50.40 -9.92 -50.59
N GLU A 20 50.17 -8.64 -50.88
CA GLU A 20 49.51 -7.70 -49.96
C GLU A 20 48.06 -8.10 -49.74
N LEU A 21 47.34 -8.51 -50.80
CA LEU A 21 45.97 -9.02 -50.70
C LEU A 21 45.90 -10.33 -49.91
N GLN A 22 46.81 -11.26 -50.16
CA GLN A 22 46.90 -12.50 -49.42
C GLN A 22 47.27 -12.29 -47.94
N THR A 23 48.18 -11.36 -47.65
CA THR A 23 48.49 -11.01 -46.25
C THR A 23 47.33 -10.32 -45.54
N ALA A 24 46.63 -9.44 -46.23
CA ALA A 24 45.39 -8.82 -45.68
C ALA A 24 44.26 -9.85 -45.47
N GLY A 25 44.11 -10.79 -46.41
CA GLY A 25 43.18 -11.93 -46.25
C GLY A 25 43.60 -12.89 -45.14
N ALA A 26 44.91 -13.15 -44.98
CA ALA A 26 45.43 -14.00 -43.91
C ALA A 26 45.24 -13.40 -42.50
N LEU A 27 45.00 -12.08 -42.37
CA LEU A 27 44.64 -11.43 -41.10
C LEU A 27 43.17 -11.71 -40.68
N GLY A 28 42.40 -12.37 -41.51
CA GLY A 28 40.98 -12.70 -41.21
C GLY A 28 40.09 -11.48 -40.98
N LEU A 29 40.40 -10.34 -41.56
CA LEU A 29 39.70 -9.07 -41.34
C LEU A 29 38.22 -9.14 -41.78
N ASP A 30 37.92 -9.86 -42.85
CA ASP A 30 36.56 -10.02 -43.37
C ASP A 30 35.73 -10.91 -42.44
N GLU A 31 36.36 -11.99 -41.89
CA GLU A 31 35.72 -12.82 -40.88
C GLU A 31 35.44 -12.04 -39.58
N GLN A 32 36.45 -11.27 -39.12
CA GLN A 32 36.26 -10.40 -37.92
C GLN A 32 35.16 -9.38 -38.15
N ARG A 33 35.12 -8.74 -39.32
CA ARG A 33 34.05 -7.80 -39.67
C ARG A 33 32.67 -8.45 -39.71
N ALA A 34 32.58 -9.67 -40.27
CA ALA A 34 31.33 -10.43 -40.32
C ALA A 34 30.89 -10.89 -38.94
N GLU A 35 31.82 -11.23 -38.05
CA GLU A 35 31.52 -11.58 -36.64
C GLU A 35 30.99 -10.39 -35.87
N VAL A 36 31.70 -9.24 -35.91
CA VAL A 36 31.27 -8.00 -35.26
C VAL A 36 29.92 -7.53 -35.80
N ALA A 37 29.66 -7.66 -37.10
CA ALA A 37 28.36 -7.30 -37.68
C ALA A 37 27.24 -8.21 -37.16
N ARG A 38 27.51 -9.50 -36.99
CA ARG A 38 26.52 -10.44 -36.36
C ARG A 38 26.24 -10.09 -34.91
N ASP A 39 27.29 -9.84 -34.14
CA ASP A 39 27.16 -9.45 -32.72
C ASP A 39 26.40 -8.15 -32.56
N LEU A 40 26.70 -7.16 -33.39
CA LEU A 40 25.98 -5.90 -33.41
C LEU A 40 24.48 -6.09 -33.72
N ALA A 41 24.18 -6.90 -34.76
CA ALA A 41 22.80 -7.21 -35.13
C ALA A 41 22.06 -7.96 -34.00
N GLN A 42 22.74 -8.85 -33.29
CA GLN A 42 22.18 -9.56 -32.15
C GLN A 42 21.94 -8.63 -30.97
N ALA A 43 22.91 -7.77 -30.63
CA ALA A 43 22.79 -6.78 -29.57
C ALA A 43 21.65 -5.77 -29.84
N GLN A 44 21.52 -5.32 -31.08
CA GLN A 44 20.43 -4.45 -31.52
C GLN A 44 19.04 -5.10 -31.35
N ARG A 45 18.91 -6.38 -31.76
CA ARG A 45 17.67 -7.17 -31.57
C ARG A 45 17.33 -7.31 -30.12
N ARG A 46 18.30 -7.67 -29.27
CA ARG A 46 18.10 -7.80 -27.81
C ARG A 46 17.72 -6.46 -27.17
N ARG A 47 18.38 -5.36 -27.56
CA ARG A 47 18.02 -4.01 -27.11
C ARG A 47 16.58 -3.66 -27.48
N ALA A 48 16.16 -3.92 -28.71
CA ALA A 48 14.80 -3.63 -29.16
C ALA A 48 13.74 -4.47 -28.39
N GLU A 49 14.05 -5.73 -28.12
CA GLU A 49 13.18 -6.62 -27.31
C GLU A 49 13.04 -6.09 -25.85
N LEU A 50 14.18 -5.78 -25.21
CA LEU A 50 14.19 -5.23 -23.85
C LEU A 50 13.47 -3.88 -23.77
N ALA A 51 13.63 -3.01 -24.75
CA ALA A 51 12.94 -1.72 -24.82
C ALA A 51 11.41 -1.90 -24.93
N ARG A 52 10.95 -2.84 -25.78
CA ARG A 52 9.53 -3.16 -25.89
C ARG A 52 8.98 -3.72 -24.58
N ARG A 53 9.71 -4.62 -23.92
CA ARG A 53 9.31 -5.21 -22.64
C ARG A 53 9.26 -4.16 -21.53
N ALA A 54 10.26 -3.29 -21.46
CA ALA A 54 10.27 -2.17 -20.50
C ALA A 54 9.08 -1.23 -20.71
N GLY A 55 8.78 -0.85 -21.96
CA GLY A 55 7.63 -0.02 -22.28
C GLY A 55 6.28 -0.67 -21.92
N ALA A 56 6.15 -1.98 -22.14
CA ALA A 56 4.93 -2.71 -21.74
C ALA A 56 4.76 -2.77 -20.21
N LEU A 57 5.86 -2.96 -19.46
CA LEU A 57 5.83 -2.96 -17.99
C LEU A 57 5.50 -1.57 -17.43
N ASP A 58 6.07 -0.51 -18.01
CA ASP A 58 5.77 0.87 -17.61
C ASP A 58 4.29 1.21 -17.85
N HIS A 59 3.77 0.83 -19.00
CA HIS A 59 2.34 1.00 -19.30
C HIS A 59 1.45 0.23 -18.32
N LEU A 60 1.77 -1.02 -18.02
CA LEU A 60 1.04 -1.84 -17.04
C LEU A 60 1.07 -1.19 -15.65
N LEU A 61 2.23 -0.71 -15.23
CA LEU A 61 2.39 -0.01 -13.94
C LEU A 61 1.49 1.23 -13.89
N GLY A 62 1.49 2.04 -14.95
CA GLY A 62 0.63 3.22 -15.06
C GLY A 62 -0.86 2.87 -14.96
N LEU A 63 -1.31 1.82 -15.65
CA LEU A 63 -2.70 1.34 -15.57
C LEU A 63 -3.06 0.86 -14.15
N LEU A 64 -2.20 0.10 -13.49
CA LEU A 64 -2.42 -0.37 -12.12
C LEU A 64 -2.51 0.78 -11.12
N GLN A 65 -1.61 1.76 -11.23
CA GLN A 65 -1.65 2.96 -10.40
C GLN A 65 -2.92 3.80 -10.62
N ALA A 66 -3.33 3.98 -11.86
CA ALA A 66 -4.57 4.70 -12.19
C ALA A 66 -5.80 3.97 -11.63
N ARG A 67 -5.87 2.65 -11.78
CA ARG A 67 -6.96 1.82 -11.22
C ARG A 67 -6.99 1.85 -9.70
N ARG A 68 -5.83 1.73 -9.05
CA ARG A 68 -5.71 1.86 -7.60
C ARG A 68 -6.25 3.21 -7.13
N LYS A 69 -5.80 4.31 -7.75
CA LYS A 69 -6.26 5.66 -7.39
C LYS A 69 -7.77 5.84 -7.58
N ALA A 70 -8.33 5.29 -8.67
CA ALA A 70 -9.77 5.34 -8.91
C ALA A 70 -10.57 4.56 -7.86
N LEU A 71 -10.09 3.37 -7.45
CA LEU A 71 -10.70 2.56 -6.39
C LEU A 71 -10.64 3.28 -5.04
N THR A 72 -9.48 3.82 -4.66
CA THR A 72 -9.30 4.57 -3.42
C THR A 72 -10.28 5.73 -3.34
N ARG A 73 -10.40 6.54 -4.40
CA ARG A 73 -11.34 7.67 -4.44
C ARG A 73 -12.79 7.24 -4.24
N ARG A 74 -13.19 6.09 -4.77
CA ARG A 74 -14.56 5.55 -4.58
C ARG A 74 -14.84 5.15 -3.13
N LEU A 75 -13.81 4.75 -2.38
CA LEU A 75 -13.94 4.33 -0.99
C LEU A 75 -13.78 5.48 0.00
N GLN A 76 -13.06 6.54 -0.36
CA GLN A 76 -12.80 7.69 0.52
C GLN A 76 -14.09 8.38 0.97
N ALA A 77 -15.01 8.67 0.06
CA ALA A 77 -16.22 9.40 0.41
C ALA A 77 -17.17 8.62 1.35
N PRO A 78 -17.48 7.34 1.10
CA PRO A 78 -18.27 6.52 2.04
C PRO A 78 -17.54 6.36 3.39
N LEU A 79 -16.24 6.05 3.38
CA LEU A 79 -15.47 5.88 4.61
C LEU A 79 -15.46 7.17 5.44
N LYS A 80 -15.24 8.34 4.79
CA LYS A 80 -15.28 9.64 5.46
C LYS A 80 -16.63 9.90 6.11
N ARG A 81 -17.74 9.58 5.44
CA ARG A 81 -19.09 9.74 5.98
C ARG A 81 -19.27 8.93 7.28
N HIS A 82 -18.82 7.67 7.31
CA HIS A 82 -18.89 6.84 8.50
C HIS A 82 -17.96 7.33 9.61
N LEU A 83 -16.75 7.77 9.26
CA LEU A 83 -15.82 8.37 10.22
C LEU A 83 -16.39 9.64 10.84
N ASP A 84 -16.92 10.55 10.02
CA ASP A 84 -17.52 11.81 10.48
C ASP A 84 -18.73 11.52 11.39
N HIS A 85 -19.56 10.50 11.10
CA HIS A 85 -20.66 10.08 11.94
C HIS A 85 -20.21 9.78 13.38
N TYR A 86 -19.22 8.91 13.54
CA TYR A 86 -18.71 8.57 14.87
C TYR A 86 -17.92 9.71 15.51
N LEU A 87 -17.17 10.46 14.69
CA LEU A 87 -16.38 11.58 15.18
C LEU A 87 -17.27 12.67 15.77
N HIS A 88 -18.42 12.96 15.14
CA HIS A 88 -19.38 13.95 15.64
C HIS A 88 -20.03 13.56 16.98
N LEU A 89 -20.08 12.25 17.32
CA LEU A 89 -20.54 11.82 18.64
C LEU A 89 -19.55 12.19 19.75
N LEU A 90 -18.27 12.33 19.41
CA LEU A 90 -17.21 12.75 20.34
C LEU A 90 -16.94 14.25 20.28
N PHE A 91 -16.89 14.80 19.09
CA PHE A 91 -16.53 16.17 18.79
C PHE A 91 -17.45 16.73 17.69
N PRO A 92 -18.53 17.42 18.06
CA PRO A 92 -19.56 17.85 17.08
C PRO A 92 -19.04 18.66 15.90
N ASP A 93 -17.95 19.43 16.12
CA ASP A 93 -17.37 20.32 15.10
C ASP A 93 -16.04 19.78 14.55
N ALA A 94 -15.75 18.48 14.70
CA ALA A 94 -14.52 17.90 14.22
C ALA A 94 -14.68 17.26 12.83
N SER A 95 -13.60 17.29 12.04
CA SER A 95 -13.50 16.65 10.75
C SER A 95 -12.15 15.96 10.62
N LEU A 96 -12.15 14.75 10.10
CA LEU A 96 -10.94 13.96 9.87
C LEU A 96 -10.70 13.82 8.36
N GLU A 97 -9.50 14.16 7.93
CA GLU A 97 -9.07 13.89 6.56
C GLU A 97 -8.65 12.42 6.41
N ILE A 98 -8.86 11.88 5.23
CA ILE A 98 -8.43 10.53 4.87
C ILE A 98 -7.48 10.64 3.70
N ASP A 99 -6.29 10.06 3.85
CA ASP A 99 -5.27 10.07 2.81
C ASP A 99 -5.58 9.12 1.64
N GLU A 100 -4.70 9.10 0.63
CA GLU A 100 -4.83 8.19 -0.53
C GLU A 100 -4.63 6.70 -0.16
N ARG A 101 -4.20 6.40 1.07
CA ARG A 101 -4.05 5.04 1.61
C ARG A 101 -5.23 4.63 2.49
N LEU A 102 -6.27 5.48 2.57
CA LEU A 102 -7.43 5.33 3.45
C LEU A 102 -7.05 5.38 4.94
N GLN A 103 -5.96 6.04 5.28
CA GLN A 103 -5.52 6.23 6.66
C GLN A 103 -5.96 7.60 7.17
N PRO A 104 -6.22 7.70 8.50
CA PRO A 104 -6.48 9.00 9.13
C PRO A 104 -5.31 9.97 8.92
N GLY A 105 -5.61 11.14 8.38
CA GLY A 105 -4.67 12.23 8.14
C GLY A 105 -4.77 13.32 9.18
N ALA A 106 -5.05 14.55 8.75
CA ALA A 106 -5.21 15.68 9.66
C ALA A 106 -6.59 15.68 10.34
N LEU A 107 -6.61 15.89 11.67
CA LEU A 107 -7.81 16.14 12.44
C LEU A 107 -7.99 17.65 12.59
N THR A 108 -9.12 18.15 12.17
CA THR A 108 -9.56 19.52 12.38
C THR A 108 -10.64 19.53 13.47
N ARG A 109 -10.49 20.33 14.50
CA ARG A 109 -11.46 20.46 15.60
C ARG A 109 -11.54 21.91 16.06
N ARG A 110 -12.63 22.27 16.74
CA ARG A 110 -12.71 23.55 17.44
C ARG A 110 -11.74 23.56 18.63
N GLY A 111 -10.98 24.65 18.78
CA GLY A 111 -9.99 24.77 19.83
C GLY A 111 -10.61 24.61 21.22
N PRO A 112 -9.87 24.01 22.19
CA PRO A 112 -10.31 23.95 23.59
C PRO A 112 -10.48 25.36 24.13
N ASN A 113 -11.47 25.59 24.97
CA ASN A 113 -11.78 26.88 25.62
C ASN A 113 -12.59 27.90 24.80
N GLY A 114 -13.39 27.50 23.80
CA GLY A 114 -14.30 28.41 23.12
C GLY A 114 -13.63 29.55 22.35
N ARG A 115 -12.31 29.51 22.18
CA ARG A 115 -11.61 30.44 21.30
C ARG A 115 -12.08 30.22 19.87
N ALA A 116 -12.50 31.27 19.21
CA ALA A 116 -12.87 31.27 17.81
C ALA A 116 -11.64 30.90 16.97
N GLY A 117 -11.50 29.61 16.65
CA GLY A 117 -10.42 29.09 15.83
C GLY A 117 -10.54 27.59 15.67
N THR A 118 -10.32 27.12 14.46
CA THR A 118 -10.19 25.70 14.13
C THR A 118 -8.74 25.32 14.27
N GLU A 119 -8.44 24.34 15.11
CA GLU A 119 -7.10 23.74 15.20
C GLU A 119 -7.03 22.55 14.26
N THR A 120 -6.07 22.58 13.35
CA THR A 120 -5.76 21.43 12.49
C THR A 120 -4.39 20.90 12.86
N GLY A 121 -4.31 19.63 13.18
CA GLY A 121 -3.06 18.97 13.53
C GLY A 121 -2.95 17.59 12.90
N PRO A 122 -1.72 17.12 12.64
CA PRO A 122 -1.51 15.78 12.15
C PRO A 122 -1.95 14.74 13.20
N PHE A 123 -2.40 13.59 12.73
CA PHE A 123 -2.86 12.50 13.59
C PHE A 123 -1.81 12.10 14.65
N ASP A 124 -0.54 12.11 14.28
CA ASP A 124 0.58 11.73 15.17
C ASP A 124 0.82 12.73 16.32
N ALA A 125 0.32 13.96 16.21
CA ALA A 125 0.40 14.96 17.28
C ALA A 125 -0.68 14.76 18.37
N LEU A 126 -1.62 13.85 18.18
CA LEU A 126 -2.64 13.52 19.17
C LEU A 126 -2.02 12.80 20.36
N SER A 127 -2.61 12.99 21.55
CA SER A 127 -2.30 12.19 22.73
C SER A 127 -2.53 10.70 22.47
N PHE A 128 -1.87 9.84 23.24
CA PHE A 128 -2.01 8.39 23.09
C PHE A 128 -3.49 7.95 23.17
N GLY A 129 -4.22 8.39 24.19
CA GLY A 129 -5.65 8.08 24.35
C GLY A 129 -6.51 8.60 23.20
N ALA A 130 -6.21 9.79 22.65
CA ALA A 130 -6.94 10.31 21.49
C ALA A 130 -6.66 9.49 20.22
N ARG A 131 -5.43 9.02 20.02
CA ARG A 131 -5.09 8.10 18.92
C ARG A 131 -5.80 6.76 19.05
N GLU A 132 -5.88 6.23 20.26
CA GLU A 132 -6.61 5.00 20.55
C GLU A 132 -8.11 5.14 20.21
N GLN A 133 -8.75 6.23 20.63
CA GLN A 133 -10.14 6.54 20.28
C GLN A 133 -10.35 6.64 18.77
N MET A 134 -9.48 7.36 18.06
CA MET A 134 -9.55 7.46 16.60
C MET A 134 -9.32 6.09 15.93
N GLY A 135 -8.45 5.26 16.51
CA GLY A 135 -8.24 3.89 16.06
C GLY A 135 -9.51 3.04 16.14
N VAL A 136 -10.25 3.13 17.25
CA VAL A 136 -11.54 2.44 17.42
C VAL A 136 -12.57 2.99 16.43
N ILE A 137 -12.73 4.30 16.34
CA ILE A 137 -13.67 4.94 15.38
C ILE A 137 -13.38 4.51 13.95
N SER A 138 -12.10 4.47 13.55
CA SER A 138 -11.72 4.03 12.21
C SER A 138 -12.15 2.59 11.94
N ARG A 139 -11.98 1.68 12.91
CA ARG A 139 -12.44 0.29 12.79
C ARG A 139 -13.94 0.17 12.65
N LEU A 140 -14.71 0.96 13.44
CA LEU A 140 -16.17 1.03 13.34
C LEU A 140 -16.61 1.54 11.96
N ALA A 141 -15.99 2.58 11.45
CA ALA A 141 -16.27 3.12 10.12
C ALA A 141 -15.96 2.12 8.99
N TYR A 142 -14.87 1.35 9.11
CA TYR A 142 -14.59 0.26 8.19
C TYR A 142 -15.62 -0.87 8.28
N ALA A 143 -16.08 -1.20 9.47
CA ALA A 143 -17.14 -2.21 9.66
C ALA A 143 -18.46 -1.78 9.01
N ASP A 144 -18.85 -0.51 9.14
CA ASP A 144 -20.01 0.06 8.45
C ASP A 144 -19.84 -0.02 6.93
N LEU A 145 -18.67 0.35 6.40
CA LEU A 145 -18.36 0.25 4.97
C LEU A 145 -18.46 -1.20 4.46
N LEU A 146 -17.95 -2.16 5.21
CA LEU A 146 -18.04 -3.58 4.87
C LEU A 146 -19.50 -4.08 4.94
N LYS A 147 -20.28 -3.62 5.90
CA LYS A 147 -21.70 -3.95 6.01
C LYS A 147 -22.50 -3.40 4.82
N GLU A 148 -22.25 -2.17 4.38
CA GLU A 148 -22.85 -1.61 3.16
C GLU A 148 -22.49 -2.43 1.91
N ALA A 149 -21.30 -3.01 1.88
CA ALA A 149 -20.87 -3.92 0.82
C ALA A 149 -21.44 -5.37 0.95
N GLY A 150 -22.38 -5.61 1.88
CA GLY A 150 -22.96 -6.93 2.12
C GLY A 150 -22.05 -7.91 2.87
N ARG A 151 -21.02 -7.41 3.55
CA ARG A 151 -20.05 -8.20 4.33
C ARG A 151 -20.05 -7.78 5.80
N PRO A 152 -21.09 -8.12 6.58
CA PRO A 152 -21.11 -7.79 7.99
C PRO A 152 -19.93 -8.44 8.72
N THR A 153 -19.29 -7.71 9.59
CA THR A 153 -18.14 -8.18 10.36
C THR A 153 -18.43 -8.16 11.86
N LEU A 154 -17.81 -9.09 12.58
CA LEU A 154 -17.69 -9.06 14.03
C LEU A 154 -16.58 -8.08 14.42
N ILE A 155 -16.83 -7.22 15.39
CA ILE A 155 -15.85 -6.29 15.95
C ILE A 155 -15.37 -6.86 17.29
N ILE A 156 -14.05 -7.01 17.40
CA ILE A 156 -13.41 -7.49 18.63
C ILE A 156 -12.54 -6.36 19.16
N LEU A 157 -12.79 -5.98 20.40
CA LEU A 157 -12.02 -4.99 21.14
C LEU A 157 -11.38 -5.69 22.34
N ASP A 158 -10.07 -5.69 22.42
CA ASP A 158 -9.29 -6.32 23.47
C ASP A 158 -8.51 -5.25 24.22
N ASP A 159 -8.84 -5.07 25.50
CA ASP A 159 -8.31 -4.00 26.37
C ASP A 159 -8.25 -2.62 25.68
N ALA A 160 -9.24 -2.32 24.86
CA ALA A 160 -9.32 -1.05 24.16
C ALA A 160 -9.75 0.07 25.13
N LEU A 161 -9.23 1.29 24.89
CA LEU A 161 -9.57 2.51 25.62
C LEU A 161 -9.06 2.57 27.06
N VAL A 162 -8.10 1.74 27.42
CA VAL A 162 -7.49 1.74 28.78
C VAL A 162 -6.76 3.04 29.12
N HIS A 163 -6.36 3.83 28.12
CA HIS A 163 -5.70 5.11 28.30
C HIS A 163 -6.65 6.30 28.22
N SER A 164 -7.96 6.04 28.23
CA SER A 164 -8.99 7.08 28.22
C SER A 164 -9.32 7.51 29.66
N ASP A 165 -9.42 8.80 29.91
CA ASP A 165 -10.02 9.32 31.14
C ASP A 165 -11.52 8.99 31.21
N ALA A 166 -12.12 9.15 32.38
CA ALA A 166 -13.52 8.76 32.63
C ALA A 166 -14.50 9.49 31.70
N GLU A 167 -14.27 10.77 31.39
CA GLU A 167 -15.15 11.56 30.53
C GLU A 167 -15.09 11.05 29.07
N ARG A 168 -13.87 10.85 28.56
CA ARG A 168 -13.64 10.31 27.22
C ARG A 168 -14.14 8.89 27.08
N LEU A 169 -13.96 8.06 28.12
CA LEU A 169 -14.49 6.71 28.14
C LEU A 169 -16.01 6.73 28.04
N ALA A 170 -16.68 7.61 28.80
CA ALA A 170 -18.13 7.76 28.73
C ALA A 170 -18.62 8.17 27.31
N GLN A 171 -17.88 9.06 26.65
CA GLN A 171 -18.17 9.42 25.26
C GLN A 171 -17.98 8.25 24.30
N MET A 172 -16.88 7.50 24.44
CA MET A 172 -16.63 6.32 23.61
C MET A 172 -17.65 5.21 23.83
N LYS A 173 -18.19 5.03 25.05
CA LYS A 173 -19.30 4.12 25.30
C LYS A 173 -20.53 4.46 24.48
N ARG A 174 -20.84 5.75 24.30
CA ARG A 174 -21.95 6.20 23.42
C ARG A 174 -21.69 5.81 21.96
N VAL A 175 -20.45 5.96 21.49
CA VAL A 175 -20.05 5.55 20.16
C VAL A 175 -20.19 4.03 19.97
N LEU A 176 -19.73 3.25 20.95
CA LEU A 176 -19.87 1.80 20.92
C LEU A 176 -21.33 1.36 20.97
N PHE A 177 -22.16 2.02 21.77
CA PHE A 177 -23.60 1.76 21.86
C PHE A 177 -24.30 2.04 20.52
N ASP A 178 -23.99 3.15 19.86
CA ASP A 178 -24.49 3.47 18.52
C ASP A 178 -24.05 2.40 17.50
N ALA A 179 -22.79 2.02 17.50
CA ALA A 179 -22.26 0.99 16.61
C ALA A 179 -22.89 -0.40 16.87
N ALA A 180 -23.18 -0.73 18.14
CA ALA A 180 -23.80 -2.01 18.53
C ALA A 180 -25.23 -2.18 17.98
N THR A 181 -25.90 -1.11 17.57
CA THR A 181 -27.19 -1.21 16.86
C THR A 181 -27.04 -1.84 15.47
N ARG A 182 -25.86 -1.81 14.90
CA ARG A 182 -25.55 -2.25 13.54
C ARG A 182 -24.59 -3.43 13.48
N HIS A 183 -23.75 -3.62 14.50
CA HIS A 183 -22.69 -4.62 14.55
C HIS A 183 -22.74 -5.43 15.83
N GLN A 184 -22.27 -6.68 15.74
CA GLN A 184 -21.93 -7.45 16.92
C GLN A 184 -20.55 -7.02 17.40
N ILE A 185 -20.46 -6.60 18.67
CA ILE A 185 -19.20 -6.17 19.29
C ILE A 185 -18.90 -7.10 20.46
N LEU A 186 -17.70 -7.69 20.45
CA LEU A 186 -17.13 -8.40 21.59
C LEU A 186 -16.07 -7.51 22.21
N LEU A 187 -16.29 -7.16 23.46
CA LEU A 187 -15.35 -6.36 24.24
C LEU A 187 -14.76 -7.21 25.35
N PHE A 188 -13.44 -7.36 25.34
CA PHE A 188 -12.67 -7.98 26.42
C PHE A 188 -11.98 -6.88 27.21
N SER A 189 -12.00 -6.98 28.54
CA SER A 189 -11.35 -6.02 29.41
C SER A 189 -10.90 -6.67 30.71
N CYS A 190 -9.73 -6.24 31.18
CA CYS A 190 -9.23 -6.54 32.52
C CYS A 190 -9.89 -5.66 33.60
N HIS A 191 -10.62 -4.60 33.21
CA HIS A 191 -11.31 -3.65 34.08
C HIS A 191 -12.83 -3.69 33.87
N PRO A 192 -13.54 -4.75 34.27
CA PRO A 192 -14.98 -4.91 34.03
C PRO A 192 -15.83 -3.80 34.67
N GLU A 193 -15.36 -3.19 35.76
CA GLU A 193 -16.00 -2.06 36.44
C GLU A 193 -16.21 -0.85 35.53
N ASP A 194 -15.29 -0.59 34.66
CA ASP A 194 -15.36 0.55 33.70
C ASP A 194 -16.48 0.39 32.68
N TRP A 195 -17.02 -0.82 32.52
CA TRP A 195 -17.99 -1.17 31.47
C TRP A 195 -19.39 -1.53 32.01
N ARG A 196 -19.63 -1.43 33.32
CA ARG A 196 -20.90 -1.82 33.95
C ARG A 196 -22.11 -1.07 33.45
N ASP A 197 -21.93 0.18 33.05
CA ASP A 197 -22.98 1.08 32.57
C ASP A 197 -23.39 0.88 31.12
N LEU A 198 -22.77 -0.07 30.40
CA LEU A 198 -23.19 -0.45 29.03
C LEU A 198 -24.52 -1.21 29.00
N GLY A 199 -25.12 -1.57 30.15
CA GLY A 199 -26.37 -2.33 30.20
C GLY A 199 -26.25 -3.82 29.82
N VAL A 200 -25.02 -4.30 29.64
CA VAL A 200 -24.69 -5.69 29.32
C VAL A 200 -23.93 -6.29 30.50
N ALA A 201 -24.40 -7.43 31.00
CA ALA A 201 -23.72 -8.13 32.10
C ALA A 201 -22.36 -8.69 31.62
N PRO A 202 -21.25 -8.35 32.28
CA PRO A 202 -19.94 -8.92 31.94
C PRO A 202 -19.93 -10.42 32.24
N ARG A 203 -19.27 -11.22 31.41
CA ARG A 203 -19.09 -12.65 31.58
C ARG A 203 -17.61 -12.95 31.81
N ALA A 204 -17.27 -13.63 32.89
CA ALA A 204 -15.92 -14.09 33.13
C ALA A 204 -15.55 -15.17 32.09
N ILE A 205 -14.39 -15.00 31.42
CA ILE A 205 -13.90 -15.94 30.39
C ILE A 205 -13.75 -17.36 30.99
N ALA A 206 -13.36 -17.47 32.26
CA ALA A 206 -13.27 -18.76 32.96
C ALA A 206 -14.60 -19.56 32.95
N ASN A 207 -15.74 -18.86 32.95
CA ASN A 207 -17.05 -19.46 32.93
C ASN A 207 -17.51 -19.87 31.51
N LEU A 208 -16.79 -19.49 30.49
CA LEU A 208 -17.05 -19.84 29.08
C LEU A 208 -16.31 -21.11 28.64
N ARG A 209 -15.43 -21.64 29.49
CA ARG A 209 -14.83 -22.96 29.24
C ARG A 209 -15.95 -24.00 29.39
N ALA A 210 -16.17 -24.79 28.34
CA ALA A 210 -17.09 -25.89 28.38
C ALA A 210 -16.79 -26.75 29.62
N PRO A 211 -17.81 -27.28 30.35
CA PRO A 211 -17.59 -28.19 31.44
C PRO A 211 -16.75 -29.36 30.92
N ALA A 212 -15.57 -29.54 31.48
CA ALA A 212 -14.76 -30.70 31.24
C ALA A 212 -15.57 -31.90 31.79
N GLY A 213 -15.99 -32.79 30.91
CA GLY A 213 -16.53 -34.07 31.38
C GLY A 213 -17.91 -34.45 30.84
N VAL A 214 -18.00 -34.83 29.61
CA VAL A 214 -18.74 -36.07 29.30
C VAL A 214 -17.72 -37.18 29.42
N GLN A 215 -17.60 -37.74 30.62
CA GLN A 215 -17.01 -39.06 30.79
C GLN A 215 -17.95 -40.05 30.08
N SER A 216 -17.49 -40.56 28.96
CA SER A 216 -18.03 -41.80 28.37
C SER A 216 -17.92 -42.88 29.42
N THR A 217 -19.01 -43.18 30.14
CA THR A 217 -19.20 -44.44 30.81
C THR A 217 -19.50 -45.49 29.76
N THR A 218 -18.60 -46.40 29.63
CA THR A 218 -18.67 -47.68 28.96
C THR A 218 -19.90 -48.47 29.38
#